data_d8f28073bcb08e237db0cd5c46f35ade
#
_entry.id   d8f28073bcb08e237db0cd5c46f35ade
#
_cell.length_a   1.000
_cell.length_b   1.000
_cell.length_c   1.000
_cell.angle_alpha   90.00
_cell.angle_beta   90.00
_cell.angle_gamma   90.00
#
_symmetry.space_group_name_H-M   'P 1'
#
loop_
_entity.id
_entity.type
_entity.pdbx_description
1 polymer ?
#
loop_
_entity_poly.entity_id
_entity_poly.type
_entity_poly.pdbx_seq_one_letter_code
_entity_poly.pdbx_strand_id
1 'polypeptide(L)'
;MKKIVILAMGMVMSMTTLAQEEIETTISADFVNEYIWRGLKLGDISVQPKLGVGYKGLSLTAWGNYGLSNVDDSKEFDLTLDYTIKGFSIGITDYWFSKGQDPDSRYFKYDAHGTNHVFEAYAGYDFSFASVKWFTNFAGNDYNMNGKRDYSCYAEVNVPFRLAAVDWTGSAGVVPFKSKLYSTNGFAVTYLSLRANKEIRITDTFTVPIFGQVVANPCTQNAYLVVGLTLRP
;
A
#
# COMPACT_ATOMS: atom_id res chain seq x y z
N MET A 1 -18.41 -19.79 14.52
CA MET A 1 -17.33 -18.82 14.32
C MET A 1 -16.01 -19.23 15.02
N LYS A 2 -16.00 -19.55 16.32
CA LYS A 2 -14.76 -19.97 17.02
C LYS A 2 -14.05 -21.20 16.41
N LYS A 3 -14.78 -22.15 15.83
CA LYS A 3 -14.22 -23.38 15.22
C LYS A 3 -13.53 -23.13 13.86
N ILE A 4 -13.93 -22.09 13.11
CA ILE A 4 -13.34 -21.73 11.82
C ILE A 4 -11.99 -21.02 12.01
N VAL A 5 -11.89 -20.17 13.03
CA VAL A 5 -10.64 -19.47 13.39
C VAL A 5 -9.57 -20.46 13.87
N ILE A 6 -9.96 -21.47 14.65
CA ILE A 6 -9.04 -22.53 15.11
C ILE A 6 -8.58 -23.41 13.94
N LEU A 7 -9.45 -23.68 12.96
CA LEU A 7 -9.09 -24.44 11.77
C LEU A 7 -8.12 -23.67 10.86
N ALA A 8 -8.32 -22.37 10.69
CA ALA A 8 -7.43 -21.51 9.93
C ALA A 8 -6.04 -21.36 10.60
N MET A 9 -5.99 -21.18 11.93
CA MET A 9 -4.74 -21.19 12.68
C MET A 9 -4.05 -22.56 12.63
N GLY A 10 -4.81 -23.65 12.69
CA GLY A 10 -4.27 -25.01 12.59
C GLY A 10 -3.69 -25.33 11.21
N MET A 11 -4.28 -24.82 10.12
CA MET A 11 -3.73 -24.95 8.77
C MET A 11 -2.43 -24.17 8.58
N VAL A 12 -2.33 -22.96 9.13
CA VAL A 12 -1.08 -22.18 9.08
C VAL A 12 0.03 -22.89 9.85
N MET A 13 -0.26 -23.48 11.00
CA MET A 13 0.75 -24.24 11.78
C MET A 13 1.12 -25.59 11.15
N SER A 14 0.23 -26.24 10.41
CA SER A 14 0.53 -27.53 9.77
C SER A 14 1.32 -27.39 8.47
N MET A 15 1.32 -26.23 7.82
CA MET A 15 2.16 -25.94 6.66
C MET A 15 3.64 -25.72 7.02
N THR A 16 3.96 -25.38 8.27
CA THR A 16 5.33 -25.12 8.72
C THR A 16 6.22 -26.38 8.84
N THR A 17 5.65 -27.58 8.76
CA THR A 17 6.41 -28.82 8.93
C THR A 17 6.82 -29.52 7.63
N LEU A 18 6.33 -29.09 6.45
CA LEU A 18 6.59 -29.79 5.18
C LEU A 18 7.32 -28.97 4.09
N ALA A 19 7.59 -27.66 4.31
CA ALA A 19 8.25 -26.83 3.29
C ALA A 19 9.04 -25.67 3.94
N GLN A 20 9.99 -25.98 4.79
CA GLN A 20 10.72 -25.00 5.61
C GLN A 20 11.68 -24.08 4.83
N GLU A 21 11.91 -24.29 3.54
CA GLU A 21 12.90 -23.52 2.74
C GLU A 21 12.31 -22.56 1.70
N GLU A 22 10.98 -22.51 1.48
CA GLU A 22 10.40 -21.75 0.35
C GLU A 22 9.21 -20.84 0.70
N ILE A 23 8.70 -20.85 1.94
CA ILE A 23 7.57 -19.99 2.35
C ILE A 23 8.11 -18.75 3.07
N GLU A 24 7.84 -17.59 2.49
CA GLU A 24 8.11 -16.28 3.08
C GLU A 24 6.88 -15.79 3.84
N THR A 25 7.09 -15.27 5.05
CA THR A 25 6.02 -14.65 5.83
C THR A 25 6.39 -13.22 6.20
N THR A 26 5.42 -12.32 6.15
CA THR A 26 5.58 -10.94 6.57
C THR A 26 4.55 -10.62 7.64
N ILE A 27 5.02 -10.10 8.78
CA ILE A 27 4.16 -9.54 9.83
C ILE A 27 4.80 -8.22 10.24
N SER A 28 4.07 -7.12 10.12
CA SER A 28 4.55 -5.80 10.56
C SER A 28 3.38 -4.87 10.87
N ALA A 29 3.67 -3.78 11.55
CA ALA A 29 2.76 -2.65 11.69
C ALA A 29 3.55 -1.35 11.65
N ASP A 30 3.18 -0.45 10.74
CA ASP A 30 3.71 0.91 10.71
C ASP A 30 2.83 1.83 11.56
N PHE A 31 3.47 2.72 12.30
CA PHE A 31 2.85 3.86 12.99
C PHE A 31 3.31 5.12 12.29
N VAL A 32 2.38 5.91 11.79
CA VAL A 32 2.66 7.10 10.98
C VAL A 32 1.89 8.32 11.51
N ASN A 33 2.48 9.50 11.35
CA ASN A 33 1.78 10.75 11.69
C ASN A 33 0.76 11.17 10.64
N GLU A 34 0.94 10.74 9.39
CA GLU A 34 0.05 11.02 8.26
C GLU A 34 0.06 9.86 7.28
N TYR A 35 -1.10 9.52 6.72
CA TYR A 35 -1.22 8.56 5.63
C TYR A 35 -1.24 9.31 4.29
N ILE A 36 -0.14 9.26 3.57
CA ILE A 36 0.01 9.85 2.24
C ILE A 36 0.15 8.73 1.20
N TRP A 37 -0.77 8.67 0.26
CA TRP A 37 -0.77 7.70 -0.84
C TRP A 37 -0.69 8.42 -2.18
N ARG A 38 0.39 8.17 -2.96
CA ARG A 38 0.63 8.77 -4.30
C ARG A 38 0.47 10.30 -4.33
N GLY A 39 0.87 10.97 -3.24
CA GLY A 39 0.74 12.42 -3.07
C GLY A 39 -0.63 12.90 -2.58
N LEU A 40 -1.57 12.01 -2.34
CA LEU A 40 -2.87 12.30 -1.74
C LEU A 40 -2.82 12.03 -0.23
N LYS A 41 -3.29 12.96 0.58
CA LYS A 41 -3.48 12.74 2.02
C LYS A 41 -4.80 11.99 2.22
N LEU A 42 -4.71 10.75 2.71
CA LEU A 42 -5.85 9.88 2.97
C LEU A 42 -6.20 9.77 4.46
N GLY A 43 -5.28 10.14 5.35
CA GLY A 43 -5.51 10.10 6.80
C GLY A 43 -4.45 10.86 7.58
N ASP A 44 -4.74 11.05 8.86
CA ASP A 44 -3.83 11.59 9.87
C ASP A 44 -3.09 10.45 10.59
N ILE A 45 -2.80 10.60 11.88
CA ILE A 45 -2.10 9.58 12.69
C ILE A 45 -2.79 8.22 12.51
N SER A 46 -2.02 7.22 12.10
CA SER A 46 -2.56 5.90 11.75
C SER A 46 -1.65 4.77 12.19
N VAL A 47 -2.26 3.59 12.40
CA VAL A 47 -1.57 2.30 12.45
C VAL A 47 -1.88 1.50 11.19
N GLN A 48 -0.82 0.92 10.58
CA GLN A 48 -0.90 0.25 9.29
C GLN A 48 -0.36 -1.18 9.39
N PRO A 49 -1.19 -2.14 9.84
CA PRO A 49 -0.80 -3.54 9.93
C PRO A 49 -0.64 -4.16 8.54
N LYS A 50 0.33 -5.08 8.43
CA LYS A 50 0.60 -5.86 7.23
C LYS A 50 0.82 -7.32 7.60
N LEU A 51 0.17 -8.22 6.86
CA LEU A 51 0.34 -9.66 6.95
C LEU A 51 0.51 -10.22 5.54
N GLY A 52 1.54 -11.01 5.31
CA GLY A 52 1.82 -11.58 3.99
C GLY A 52 2.33 -13.00 4.06
N VAL A 53 2.07 -13.75 3.00
CA VAL A 53 2.65 -15.06 2.73
C VAL A 53 3.09 -15.12 1.27
N GLY A 54 4.30 -15.65 1.04
CA GLY A 54 4.89 -15.80 -0.29
C GLY A 54 5.41 -17.22 -0.52
N TYR A 55 5.39 -17.64 -1.79
CA TYR A 55 5.93 -18.90 -2.24
C TYR A 55 6.38 -18.80 -3.71
N LYS A 56 7.67 -19.00 -3.97
CA LYS A 56 8.25 -19.01 -5.33
C LYS A 56 7.85 -17.80 -6.20
N GLY A 57 7.88 -16.61 -5.60
CA GLY A 57 7.54 -15.37 -6.27
C GLY A 57 6.06 -15.01 -6.28
N LEU A 58 5.15 -15.95 -5.97
CA LEU A 58 3.75 -15.65 -5.75
C LEU A 58 3.56 -15.16 -4.31
N SER A 59 2.86 -14.06 -4.08
CA SER A 59 2.54 -13.60 -2.73
C SER A 59 1.11 -13.12 -2.60
N LEU A 60 0.57 -13.30 -1.39
CA LEU A 60 -0.70 -12.74 -0.95
C LEU A 60 -0.43 -11.87 0.27
N THR A 61 -0.81 -10.61 0.19
CA THR A 61 -0.63 -9.64 1.26
C THR A 61 -1.97 -9.03 1.65
N ALA A 62 -2.25 -9.02 2.95
CA ALA A 62 -3.28 -8.19 3.56
C ALA A 62 -2.59 -6.98 4.21
N TRP A 63 -3.06 -5.78 3.90
CA TRP A 63 -2.63 -4.55 4.50
C TRP A 63 -3.85 -3.75 4.94
N GLY A 64 -3.69 -2.91 5.94
CA GLY A 64 -4.78 -2.04 6.36
C GLY A 64 -4.26 -0.71 6.88
N ASN A 65 -5.17 0.27 6.93
CA ASN A 65 -4.97 1.55 7.59
C ASN A 65 -6.10 1.78 8.60
N TYR A 66 -5.73 2.09 9.82
CA TYR A 66 -6.66 2.48 10.87
C TYR A 66 -6.26 3.84 11.42
N GLY A 67 -7.04 4.88 11.08
CA GLY A 67 -6.86 6.23 11.61
C GLY A 67 -7.15 6.30 13.11
N LEU A 68 -6.34 7.05 13.85
CA LEU A 68 -6.41 7.15 15.31
C LEU A 68 -6.86 8.54 15.79
N SER A 69 -6.96 9.52 14.88
CA SER A 69 -7.23 10.92 15.27
C SER A 69 -8.68 11.16 15.66
N ASN A 70 -9.63 10.51 14.97
CA ASN A 70 -11.06 10.63 15.25
C ASN A 70 -11.84 9.41 14.73
N VAL A 71 -13.14 9.32 15.09
CA VAL A 71 -14.01 8.20 14.71
C VAL A 71 -14.33 8.15 13.20
N ASP A 72 -14.20 9.29 12.52
CA ASP A 72 -14.49 9.45 11.09
C ASP A 72 -13.23 9.31 10.22
N ASP A 73 -12.07 9.01 10.83
CA ASP A 73 -10.84 8.73 10.11
C ASP A 73 -11.01 7.57 9.11
N SER A 74 -10.26 7.65 8.03
CA SER A 74 -10.27 6.63 6.99
C SER A 74 -9.82 5.28 7.55
N LYS A 75 -10.58 4.26 7.20
CA LYS A 75 -10.20 2.86 7.40
C LYS A 75 -10.08 2.23 6.03
N GLU A 76 -9.01 1.49 5.84
CA GLU A 76 -8.72 0.82 4.59
C GLU A 76 -8.28 -0.62 4.86
N PHE A 77 -8.69 -1.52 3.99
CA PHE A 77 -8.25 -2.90 4.02
C PHE A 77 -8.01 -3.37 2.58
N ASP A 78 -6.78 -3.76 2.32
CA ASP A 78 -6.32 -4.14 0.99
C ASP A 78 -5.91 -5.61 0.97
N LEU A 79 -6.28 -6.28 -0.10
CA LEU A 79 -5.76 -7.60 -0.44
C LEU A 79 -5.00 -7.52 -1.76
N THR A 80 -3.72 -7.85 -1.73
CA THR A 80 -2.86 -7.87 -2.93
C THR A 80 -2.41 -9.29 -3.23
N LEU A 81 -2.66 -9.75 -4.44
CA LEU A 81 -2.07 -10.94 -5.02
C LEU A 81 -1.05 -10.50 -6.06
N ASP A 82 0.20 -10.89 -5.90
CA ASP A 82 1.25 -10.56 -6.88
C ASP A 82 2.16 -11.74 -7.21
N TYR A 83 2.82 -11.63 -8.36
CA TYR A 83 3.84 -12.56 -8.81
C TYR A 83 5.06 -11.80 -9.30
N THR A 84 6.22 -12.15 -8.75
CA THR A 84 7.51 -11.55 -9.11
C THR A 84 8.47 -12.61 -9.62
N ILE A 85 9.10 -12.37 -10.77
CA ILE A 85 10.11 -13.23 -11.36
C ILE A 85 11.19 -12.41 -12.09
N LYS A 86 12.45 -12.59 -11.73
CA LYS A 86 13.62 -11.96 -12.40
C LYS A 86 13.47 -10.43 -12.58
N GLY A 87 12.98 -9.75 -11.55
CA GLY A 87 12.75 -8.31 -11.55
C GLY A 87 11.40 -7.87 -12.14
N PHE A 88 10.74 -8.69 -12.96
CA PHE A 88 9.38 -8.41 -13.42
C PHE A 88 8.35 -8.73 -12.35
N SER A 89 7.39 -7.85 -12.15
CA SER A 89 6.27 -8.03 -11.22
C SER A 89 4.94 -7.69 -11.88
N ILE A 90 3.91 -8.49 -11.56
CA ILE A 90 2.51 -8.20 -11.88
C ILE A 90 1.66 -8.48 -10.66
N GLY A 91 0.58 -7.78 -10.50
CA GLY A 91 -0.33 -8.04 -9.39
C GLY A 91 -1.67 -7.36 -9.54
N ILE A 92 -2.56 -7.71 -8.63
CA ILE A 92 -3.88 -7.13 -8.48
C ILE A 92 -4.08 -6.79 -7.00
N THR A 93 -4.58 -5.59 -6.73
CA THR A 93 -4.98 -5.16 -5.40
C THR A 93 -6.47 -4.87 -5.38
N ASP A 94 -7.15 -5.40 -4.38
CA ASP A 94 -8.49 -5.01 -3.97
C ASP A 94 -8.35 -4.02 -2.80
N TYR A 95 -8.60 -2.76 -3.06
CA TYR A 95 -8.68 -1.69 -2.05
C TYR A 95 -10.11 -1.60 -1.54
N TRP A 96 -10.32 -1.70 -0.25
CA TRP A 96 -11.62 -1.43 0.37
C TRP A 96 -11.53 -0.26 1.34
N PHE A 97 -12.33 0.77 1.06
CA PHE A 97 -12.36 1.99 1.85
C PHE A 97 -13.60 2.06 2.73
N SER A 98 -13.43 2.42 3.99
CA SER A 98 -14.50 2.70 4.92
C SER A 98 -14.27 4.04 5.60
N LYS A 99 -15.32 4.84 5.75
CA LYS A 99 -15.26 6.09 6.50
C LYS A 99 -16.16 6.00 7.73
N GLY A 100 -15.55 6.22 8.89
CA GLY A 100 -16.29 6.33 10.14
C GLY A 100 -17.17 5.13 10.45
N GLN A 101 -18.42 5.42 10.79
CA GLN A 101 -19.46 4.45 11.12
C GLN A 101 -20.49 4.32 9.97
N ASP A 102 -20.09 4.55 8.72
CA ASP A 102 -20.98 4.41 7.57
C ASP A 102 -21.59 2.99 7.51
N PRO A 103 -22.90 2.83 7.74
CA PRO A 103 -23.56 1.54 7.74
C PRO A 103 -23.56 0.87 6.37
N ASP A 104 -23.32 1.62 5.29
CA ASP A 104 -23.21 1.11 3.92
C ASP A 104 -21.80 0.63 3.56
N SER A 105 -20.82 0.90 4.42
CA SER A 105 -19.43 0.44 4.30
C SER A 105 -19.31 -1.04 4.67
N ARG A 106 -19.93 -1.92 3.86
CA ARG A 106 -19.87 -3.37 4.05
C ARG A 106 -18.83 -3.99 3.15
N TYR A 107 -17.88 -4.74 3.74
CA TYR A 107 -16.79 -5.39 3.00
C TYR A 107 -17.28 -6.31 1.86
N PHE A 108 -18.33 -7.08 2.07
CA PHE A 108 -18.85 -8.00 1.05
C PHE A 108 -19.88 -7.39 0.08
N LYS A 109 -19.90 -6.05 -0.04
CA LYS A 109 -20.75 -5.34 -0.99
C LYS A 109 -19.97 -5.04 -2.26
N TYR A 110 -20.19 -5.84 -3.32
CA TYR A 110 -19.49 -5.73 -4.61
C TYR A 110 -20.38 -5.22 -5.75
N ASP A 111 -21.49 -4.55 -5.42
CA ASP A 111 -22.42 -4.01 -6.41
C ASP A 111 -21.77 -2.94 -7.27
N ALA A 112 -21.98 -2.99 -8.57
CA ALA A 112 -21.56 -1.90 -9.47
C ALA A 112 -22.18 -0.57 -9.00
N HIS A 113 -21.41 0.50 -8.96
CA HIS A 113 -21.75 1.83 -8.46
C HIS A 113 -22.09 1.96 -6.96
N GLY A 114 -22.18 0.85 -6.22
CA GLY A 114 -22.50 0.86 -4.78
C GLY A 114 -21.41 0.29 -3.88
N THR A 115 -20.33 -0.21 -4.45
CA THR A 115 -19.20 -0.75 -3.70
C THR A 115 -18.22 0.32 -3.24
N ASN A 116 -17.56 0.06 -2.12
CA ASN A 116 -16.39 0.83 -1.68
C ASN A 116 -15.05 0.17 -2.09
N HIS A 117 -15.12 -0.91 -2.87
CA HIS A 117 -13.94 -1.55 -3.44
C HIS A 117 -13.44 -0.83 -4.68
N VAL A 118 -12.13 -0.79 -4.86
CA VAL A 118 -11.44 -0.43 -6.09
C VAL A 118 -10.46 -1.55 -6.43
N PHE A 119 -10.52 -2.06 -7.64
CA PHE A 119 -9.60 -3.10 -8.11
C PHE A 119 -8.58 -2.49 -9.06
N GLU A 120 -7.32 -2.62 -8.70
CA GLU A 120 -6.19 -2.11 -9.47
C GLU A 120 -5.30 -3.27 -9.93
N ALA A 121 -4.94 -3.29 -11.19
CA ALA A 121 -3.89 -4.15 -11.71
C ALA A 121 -2.60 -3.34 -11.87
N TYR A 122 -1.44 -4.00 -11.68
CA TYR A 122 -0.16 -3.38 -11.93
C TYR A 122 0.82 -4.32 -12.65
N ALA A 123 1.76 -3.71 -13.33
CA ALA A 123 2.95 -4.35 -13.86
C ALA A 123 4.17 -3.46 -13.59
N GLY A 124 5.33 -4.09 -13.35
CA GLY A 124 6.54 -3.35 -13.07
C GLY A 124 7.79 -4.14 -13.34
N TYR A 125 8.92 -3.43 -13.31
CA TYR A 125 10.25 -4.02 -13.43
C TYR A 125 11.24 -3.35 -12.50
N ASP A 126 12.03 -4.16 -11.81
CA ASP A 126 13.14 -3.75 -10.96
C ASP A 126 14.47 -3.95 -11.70
N PHE A 127 15.15 -2.85 -12.00
CA PHE A 127 16.46 -2.80 -12.63
C PHE A 127 17.62 -2.89 -11.61
N SER A 128 17.34 -3.13 -10.33
CA SER A 128 18.25 -3.08 -9.18
C SER A 128 18.68 -1.67 -8.76
N PHE A 129 18.98 -0.77 -9.70
CA PHE A 129 19.30 0.64 -9.41
C PHE A 129 18.05 1.54 -9.40
N ALA A 130 16.97 1.09 -10.01
CA ALA A 130 15.68 1.77 -10.05
C ALA A 130 14.56 0.77 -10.31
N SER A 131 13.36 1.08 -9.87
CA SER A 131 12.16 0.31 -10.26
C SER A 131 11.14 1.22 -10.93
N VAL A 132 10.37 0.64 -11.84
CA VAL A 132 9.25 1.32 -12.54
C VAL A 132 8.02 0.47 -12.38
N LYS A 133 6.88 1.08 -12.04
CA LYS A 133 5.58 0.39 -11.99
C LYS A 133 4.51 1.22 -12.68
N TRP A 134 3.61 0.54 -13.35
CA TRP A 134 2.38 1.08 -13.93
C TRP A 134 1.18 0.44 -13.27
N PHE A 135 0.19 1.24 -12.93
CA PHE A 135 -1.04 0.84 -12.25
C PHE A 135 -2.26 1.31 -13.03
N THR A 136 -3.32 0.51 -13.03
CA THR A 136 -4.59 0.85 -13.67
C THR A 136 -5.76 0.27 -12.89
N ASN A 137 -6.70 1.12 -12.49
CA ASN A 137 -7.96 0.68 -11.94
C ASN A 137 -8.82 0.06 -13.03
N PHE A 138 -9.34 -1.15 -12.82
CA PHE A 138 -10.13 -1.85 -13.85
C PHE A 138 -11.54 -2.20 -13.40
N ALA A 139 -11.82 -2.20 -12.08
CA ALA A 139 -13.12 -2.51 -11.52
C ALA A 139 -13.38 -1.73 -10.22
N GLY A 140 -14.58 -1.85 -9.66
CA GLY A 140 -14.97 -1.22 -8.40
C GLY A 140 -15.35 0.26 -8.56
N ASN A 141 -15.13 1.07 -7.53
CA ASN A 141 -15.57 2.46 -7.44
C ASN A 141 -14.57 3.44 -8.09
N ASP A 142 -14.34 3.30 -9.38
CA ASP A 142 -13.49 4.20 -10.17
C ASP A 142 -14.29 4.77 -11.35
N TYR A 143 -15.02 5.87 -11.10
CA TYR A 143 -15.94 6.49 -12.07
C TYR A 143 -15.61 7.96 -12.28
N ASN A 144 -15.67 8.41 -13.55
CA ASN A 144 -15.53 9.81 -13.93
C ASN A 144 -16.81 10.61 -13.59
N MET A 145 -16.79 11.91 -13.89
CA MET A 145 -17.92 12.82 -13.60
C MET A 145 -19.21 12.47 -14.38
N ASN A 146 -19.12 11.67 -15.43
CA ASN A 146 -20.27 11.22 -16.24
C ASN A 146 -20.76 9.83 -15.81
N GLY A 147 -20.28 9.29 -14.68
CA GLY A 147 -20.65 7.97 -14.19
C GLY A 147 -20.10 6.79 -15.02
N LYS A 148 -19.18 7.05 -15.95
CA LYS A 148 -18.48 5.99 -16.69
C LYS A 148 -17.19 5.62 -15.96
N ARG A 149 -16.73 4.37 -16.12
CA ARG A 149 -15.46 3.93 -15.58
C ARG A 149 -14.33 4.84 -16.05
N ASP A 150 -13.49 5.26 -15.10
CA ASP A 150 -12.42 6.23 -15.37
C ASP A 150 -11.12 5.56 -15.81
N TYR A 151 -10.90 4.30 -15.41
CA TYR A 151 -9.65 3.57 -15.64
C TYR A 151 -8.45 4.39 -15.17
N SER A 152 -8.55 4.93 -13.95
CA SER A 152 -7.51 5.77 -13.36
C SER A 152 -6.17 5.06 -13.41
N CYS A 153 -5.17 5.73 -14.02
CA CYS A 153 -3.83 5.19 -14.18
C CYS A 153 -2.82 6.00 -13.37
N TYR A 154 -1.77 5.31 -12.92
CA TYR A 154 -0.64 5.92 -12.23
C TYR A 154 0.65 5.20 -12.63
N ALA A 155 1.73 5.93 -12.77
CA ALA A 155 3.05 5.36 -13.00
C ALA A 155 4.05 5.94 -12.01
N GLU A 156 4.98 5.11 -11.53
CA GLU A 156 5.95 5.49 -10.51
C GLU A 156 7.34 4.93 -10.83
N VAL A 157 8.34 5.75 -10.54
CA VAL A 157 9.75 5.36 -10.55
C VAL A 157 10.29 5.53 -9.13
N ASN A 158 11.03 4.53 -8.65
CA ASN A 158 11.74 4.57 -7.36
C ASN A 158 13.23 4.33 -7.59
N VAL A 159 14.07 5.14 -6.94
CA VAL A 159 15.52 5.04 -7.00
C VAL A 159 16.06 4.90 -5.58
N PRO A 160 16.45 3.67 -5.16
CA PRO A 160 17.11 3.45 -3.89
C PRO A 160 18.59 3.89 -3.95
N PHE A 161 19.10 4.46 -2.87
CA PHE A 161 20.52 4.76 -2.71
C PHE A 161 20.90 4.81 -1.24
N ARG A 162 22.21 4.73 -0.95
CA ARG A 162 22.72 4.82 0.42
C ARG A 162 23.61 6.03 0.57
N LEU A 163 23.35 6.85 1.58
CA LEU A 163 24.14 8.03 1.91
C LEU A 163 24.26 8.17 3.43
N ALA A 164 25.47 8.39 3.94
CA ALA A 164 25.77 8.60 5.36
C ALA A 164 25.19 7.49 6.29
N ALA A 165 25.31 6.22 5.87
CA ALA A 165 24.80 5.04 6.59
C ALA A 165 23.26 5.07 6.82
N VAL A 166 22.54 5.78 5.97
CA VAL A 166 21.08 5.83 5.90
C VAL A 166 20.67 5.31 4.53
N ASP A 167 19.60 4.50 4.49
CA ASP A 167 19.02 4.01 3.25
C ASP A 167 17.94 4.99 2.78
N TRP A 168 18.13 5.52 1.58
CA TRP A 168 17.25 6.51 0.97
C TRP A 168 16.51 5.94 -0.21
N THR A 169 15.31 6.48 -0.47
CA THR A 169 14.58 6.24 -1.72
C THR A 169 14.04 7.58 -2.23
N GLY A 170 14.46 7.95 -3.43
CA GLY A 170 13.84 9.01 -4.21
C GLY A 170 12.73 8.43 -5.08
N SER A 171 11.56 9.05 -5.09
CA SER A 171 10.43 8.58 -5.90
C SER A 171 9.80 9.71 -6.70
N ALA A 172 9.32 9.38 -7.91
CA ALA A 172 8.51 10.27 -8.73
C ALA A 172 7.32 9.49 -9.32
N GLY A 173 6.13 10.09 -9.21
CA GLY A 173 4.90 9.49 -9.69
C GLY A 173 4.06 10.44 -10.52
N VAL A 174 3.43 9.91 -11.56
CA VAL A 174 2.63 10.67 -12.52
C VAL A 174 1.28 10.00 -12.75
N VAL A 175 0.29 10.82 -12.97
CA VAL A 175 -1.01 10.44 -13.53
C VAL A 175 -0.99 10.79 -15.00
N PRO A 176 -0.98 9.80 -15.93
CA PRO A 176 -0.75 10.06 -17.35
C PRO A 176 -1.98 10.65 -18.06
N PHE A 177 -3.18 10.42 -17.52
CA PHE A 177 -4.44 10.81 -18.13
C PHE A 177 -5.32 11.57 -17.13
N LYS A 178 -6.41 12.17 -17.64
CA LYS A 178 -7.44 12.73 -16.77
C LYS A 178 -7.96 11.67 -15.81
N SER A 179 -8.05 12.01 -14.52
CA SER A 179 -8.58 11.11 -13.50
C SER A 179 -9.31 11.90 -12.41
N LYS A 180 -10.53 11.47 -12.08
CA LYS A 180 -11.28 12.02 -10.97
C LYS A 180 -10.64 11.61 -9.64
N LEU A 181 -10.13 10.38 -9.53
CA LEU A 181 -9.47 9.88 -8.33
C LEU A 181 -8.30 10.77 -7.90
N TYR A 182 -7.46 11.18 -8.87
CA TYR A 182 -6.29 12.03 -8.62
C TYR A 182 -6.58 13.52 -8.80
N SER A 183 -7.82 13.90 -9.10
CA SER A 183 -8.23 15.30 -9.37
C SER A 183 -7.40 15.95 -10.49
N THR A 184 -7.06 15.19 -11.53
CA THR A 184 -6.26 15.66 -12.67
C THR A 184 -7.11 15.85 -13.93
N ASN A 185 -6.76 16.84 -14.75
CA ASN A 185 -7.41 17.11 -16.05
C ASN A 185 -6.63 16.58 -17.25
N GLY A 186 -5.53 15.85 -17.02
CA GLY A 186 -4.62 15.31 -18.02
C GLY A 186 -3.35 14.83 -17.34
N PHE A 187 -2.23 14.81 -18.05
CA PHE A 187 -0.93 14.47 -17.48
C PHE A 187 -0.58 15.38 -16.30
N ALA A 188 -0.21 14.79 -15.17
CA ALA A 188 0.21 15.52 -13.98
C ALA A 188 1.27 14.75 -13.18
N VAL A 189 2.24 15.47 -12.62
CA VAL A 189 3.14 14.96 -11.59
C VAL A 189 2.41 15.12 -10.26
N THR A 190 2.04 14.00 -9.63
CA THR A 190 1.27 14.01 -8.37
C THR A 190 2.10 13.60 -7.18
N TYR A 191 3.28 13.03 -7.40
CA TYR A 191 4.10 12.51 -6.32
C TYR A 191 5.59 12.73 -6.61
N LEU A 192 6.25 13.45 -5.72
CA LEU A 192 7.70 13.54 -5.61
C LEU A 192 8.03 13.26 -4.16
N SER A 193 8.93 12.32 -3.87
CA SER A 193 9.30 12.07 -2.50
C SER A 193 10.77 11.73 -2.31
N LEU A 194 11.23 12.00 -1.09
CA LEU A 194 12.52 11.55 -0.59
C LEU A 194 12.29 10.92 0.79
N ARG A 195 12.53 9.61 0.89
CA ARG A 195 12.38 8.84 2.12
C ARG A 195 13.73 8.39 2.64
N ALA A 196 13.96 8.57 3.94
CA ALA A 196 15.11 8.08 4.68
C ALA A 196 14.66 6.98 5.64
N ASN A 197 15.34 5.84 5.64
CA ASN A 197 15.08 4.72 6.55
C ASN A 197 16.32 4.45 7.39
N LYS A 198 16.12 4.23 8.69
CA LYS A 198 17.19 3.93 9.64
C LYS A 198 16.72 2.90 10.65
N GLU A 199 17.51 1.87 10.87
CA GLU A 199 17.28 0.95 11.98
C GLU A 199 17.88 1.52 13.28
N ILE A 200 17.07 1.59 14.32
CA ILE A 200 17.48 1.97 15.67
C ILE A 200 17.55 0.72 16.52
N ARG A 201 18.76 0.39 16.98
CA ARG A 201 18.98 -0.72 17.88
C ARG A 201 18.55 -0.31 19.30
N ILE A 202 17.54 -0.98 19.83
CA ILE A 202 17.03 -0.75 21.18
C ILE A 202 17.71 -1.69 22.18
N THR A 203 17.85 -2.98 21.82
CA THR A 203 18.60 -3.99 22.59
C THR A 203 19.49 -4.79 21.64
N ASP A 204 20.23 -5.77 22.17
CA ASP A 204 21.05 -6.65 21.34
C ASP A 204 20.23 -7.53 20.37
N THR A 205 18.97 -7.76 20.69
CA THR A 205 18.06 -8.63 19.93
C THR A 205 16.87 -7.89 19.34
N PHE A 206 16.73 -6.58 19.59
CA PHE A 206 15.57 -5.81 19.12
C PHE A 206 15.99 -4.51 18.47
N THR A 207 15.60 -4.35 17.21
CA THR A 207 15.75 -3.12 16.40
C THR A 207 14.40 -2.60 15.96
N VAL A 208 14.27 -1.27 15.92
CA VAL A 208 13.06 -0.60 15.40
C VAL A 208 13.46 0.21 14.17
N PRO A 209 12.97 -0.15 12.97
CA PRO A 209 13.07 0.71 11.81
C PRO A 209 12.25 1.98 12.02
N ILE A 210 12.89 3.11 11.79
CA ILE A 210 12.23 4.42 11.74
C ILE A 210 12.41 5.00 10.34
N PHE A 211 11.50 5.87 9.96
CA PHE A 211 11.62 6.58 8.69
C PHE A 211 11.11 8.01 8.77
N GLY A 212 11.69 8.86 7.93
CA GLY A 212 11.19 10.18 7.62
C GLY A 212 11.07 10.34 6.11
N GLN A 213 10.00 10.98 5.65
CA GLN A 213 9.72 11.15 4.23
C GLN A 213 9.17 12.54 3.98
N VAL A 214 9.77 13.26 3.05
CA VAL A 214 9.18 14.47 2.47
C VAL A 214 8.43 14.07 1.22
N VAL A 215 7.19 14.54 1.08
CA VAL A 215 6.35 14.31 -0.09
C VAL A 215 5.87 15.65 -0.62
N ALA A 216 5.94 15.83 -1.93
CA ALA A 216 5.32 16.95 -2.62
C ALA A 216 4.35 16.45 -3.69
N ASN A 217 3.18 17.07 -3.77
CA ASN A 217 2.25 16.92 -4.89
C ASN A 217 2.20 18.23 -5.67
N PRO A 218 2.96 18.36 -6.77
CA PRO A 218 2.98 19.59 -7.57
C PRO A 218 1.64 19.94 -8.19
N CYS A 219 0.80 18.93 -8.49
CA CYS A 219 -0.52 19.13 -9.09
C CYS A 219 -1.49 19.86 -8.14
N THR A 220 -1.48 19.51 -6.86
CA THR A 220 -2.32 20.11 -5.82
C THR A 220 -1.60 21.18 -5.00
N GLN A 221 -0.31 21.42 -5.27
CA GLN A 221 0.58 22.36 -4.55
C GLN A 221 0.69 22.05 -3.04
N ASN A 222 0.59 20.78 -2.66
CA ASN A 222 0.74 20.32 -1.29
C ASN A 222 2.11 19.72 -1.03
N ALA A 223 2.59 19.85 0.20
CA ALA A 223 3.77 19.17 0.70
C ALA A 223 3.50 18.59 2.09
N TYR A 224 4.11 17.45 2.39
CA TYR A 224 3.89 16.71 3.63
C TYR A 224 5.23 16.24 4.21
N LEU A 225 5.30 16.13 5.53
CA LEU A 225 6.39 15.49 6.25
C LEU A 225 5.83 14.29 7.01
N VAL A 226 6.11 13.11 6.47
CA VAL A 226 5.70 11.86 7.10
C VAL A 226 6.85 11.33 7.96
N VAL A 227 6.56 10.96 9.17
CA VAL A 227 7.47 10.23 10.05
C VAL A 227 6.77 9.00 10.57
N GLY A 228 7.52 7.93 10.76
CA GLY A 228 6.95 6.69 11.25
C GLY A 228 7.99 5.72 11.79
N LEU A 229 7.47 4.70 12.42
CA LEU A 229 8.24 3.55 12.88
C LEU A 229 7.52 2.26 12.48
N THR A 230 8.30 1.19 12.29
CA THR A 230 7.78 -0.14 11.96
C THR A 230 8.03 -1.07 13.12
N LEU A 231 6.97 -1.72 13.61
CA LEU A 231 7.09 -2.89 14.49
C LEU A 231 7.08 -4.15 13.62
N ARG A 232 8.07 -5.00 13.84
CA ARG A 232 8.18 -6.33 13.20
C ARG A 232 8.82 -7.30 14.18
N PRO A 233 8.44 -8.61 14.20
CA PRO A 233 9.07 -9.62 15.02
C PRO A 233 10.54 -9.85 14.66
#